data_8e83e24446542b62fe87b35e696f49fb
#
_entry.id   8e83e24446542b62fe87b35e696f49fb
#
_cell.length_a   1.000
_cell.length_b   1.000
_cell.length_c   1.000
_cell.angle_alpha   90.00
_cell.angle_beta   90.00
_cell.angle_gamma   90.00
#
_symmetry.space_group_name_H-M   'P 1'
#
loop_
_entity.id
_entity.type
_entity.pdbx_description
1 polymer ?
#
loop_
_entity_poly.entity_id
_entity_poly.type
_entity_poly.pdbx_seq_one_letter_code
_entity_poly.pdbx_strand_id
1 'polypeptide(L)'
;MEQEPLVSIIIPVYKVEKFLDECVKSVVAQTYRNLEILLVDDGSPDDCPAMCDAWATRDPRVRVVHKPNGGLSDARNAGIAQATGSYIYFADSDDTVAPTLVEDCLNAMREYDADLVMFQFDTISENDKPLLSSYRHNDFD
;
A
#
# COMPACT_ATOMS: atom_id res chain seq x y z
N MET A 1 10.47 12.45 -23.53
CA MET A 1 10.66 11.83 -22.20
C MET A 1 9.31 11.33 -21.72
N GLU A 2 9.22 10.05 -21.48
CA GLU A 2 8.03 9.50 -20.82
C GLU A 2 7.98 10.06 -19.41
N GLN A 3 6.85 10.67 -19.06
CA GLN A 3 6.62 11.07 -17.68
C GLN A 3 6.48 9.82 -16.82
N GLU A 4 7.09 9.84 -15.65
CA GLU A 4 6.85 8.80 -14.65
C GLU A 4 5.37 8.86 -14.21
N PRO A 5 4.60 7.77 -14.38
CA PRO A 5 3.19 7.79 -14.02
C PRO A 5 2.98 7.97 -12.52
N LEU A 6 1.90 8.65 -12.15
CA LEU A 6 1.44 8.69 -10.77
C LEU A 6 0.85 7.33 -10.39
N VAL A 7 1.30 6.78 -9.28
CA VAL A 7 0.78 5.54 -8.70
C VAL A 7 0.03 5.86 -7.42
N SER A 8 -1.21 5.45 -7.36
CA SER A 8 -2.05 5.59 -6.15
C SER A 8 -1.91 4.34 -5.30
N ILE A 9 -1.44 4.51 -4.07
CA ILE A 9 -1.36 3.44 -3.09
C ILE A 9 -2.49 3.63 -2.09
N ILE A 10 -3.40 2.66 -2.05
CA ILE A 10 -4.58 2.69 -1.19
C ILE A 10 -4.34 1.77 -0.01
N ILE A 11 -4.42 2.32 1.19
CA ILE A 11 -4.17 1.63 2.45
C ILE A 11 -5.43 1.71 3.33
N PRO A 12 -6.28 0.68 3.34
CA PRO A 12 -7.40 0.61 4.28
C PRO A 12 -6.90 0.46 5.70
N VAL A 13 -7.50 1.21 6.63
CA VAL A 13 -7.05 1.29 8.02
C VAL A 13 -8.20 1.00 8.96
N TYR A 14 -8.09 -0.07 9.74
CA TYR A 14 -9.04 -0.41 10.79
C TYR A 14 -8.39 -1.27 11.86
N LYS A 15 -8.31 -0.77 13.10
CA LYS A 15 -7.76 -1.48 14.26
C LYS A 15 -6.33 -2.03 14.04
N VAL A 16 -5.45 -1.23 13.46
CA VAL A 16 -4.06 -1.61 13.15
C VAL A 16 -3.04 -0.64 13.76
N GLU A 17 -3.36 -0.02 14.88
CA GLU A 17 -2.48 0.99 15.49
C GLU A 17 -1.07 0.50 15.79
N LYS A 18 -0.88 -0.83 16.01
CA LYS A 18 0.45 -1.42 16.24
C LYS A 18 1.30 -1.56 14.98
N PHE A 19 0.68 -1.56 13.80
CA PHE A 19 1.34 -1.89 12.54
C PHE A 19 1.34 -0.74 11.53
N LEU A 20 0.44 0.22 11.69
CA LEU A 20 0.19 1.26 10.70
C LEU A 20 1.44 2.08 10.38
N ASP A 21 2.19 2.51 11.37
CA ASP A 21 3.38 3.33 11.17
C ASP A 21 4.44 2.61 10.34
N GLU A 22 4.69 1.34 10.59
CA GLU A 22 5.64 0.55 9.81
C GLU A 22 5.18 0.39 8.36
N CYS A 23 3.90 0.13 8.15
CA CYS A 23 3.31 0.04 6.81
C CYS A 23 3.51 1.35 6.04
N VAL A 24 3.05 2.46 6.57
CA VAL A 24 3.13 3.77 5.90
C VAL A 24 4.58 4.19 5.69
N LYS A 25 5.44 3.96 6.66
CA LYS A 25 6.88 4.23 6.55
C LYS A 25 7.51 3.50 5.37
N SER A 26 7.17 2.22 5.16
CA SER A 26 7.67 1.45 4.03
C SER A 26 7.17 1.97 2.67
N VAL A 27 5.98 2.53 2.64
CA VAL A 27 5.37 3.12 1.43
C VAL A 27 5.98 4.48 1.11
N VAL A 28 6.13 5.37 2.09
CA VAL A 28 6.73 6.70 1.86
C VAL A 28 8.22 6.60 1.52
N ALA A 29 8.88 5.51 1.91
CA ALA A 29 10.30 5.26 1.64
C ALA A 29 10.56 4.57 0.30
N GLN A 30 9.56 4.36 -0.55
CA GLN A 30 9.75 3.75 -1.86
C GLN A 30 10.74 4.53 -2.71
N THR A 31 11.57 3.82 -3.46
CA THR A 31 12.52 4.42 -4.41
C THR A 31 11.78 5.19 -5.52
N TYR A 32 10.62 4.69 -5.93
CA TYR A 32 9.74 5.42 -6.84
C TYR A 32 9.01 6.52 -6.09
N ARG A 33 9.19 7.78 -6.52
CA ARG A 33 8.75 8.95 -5.74
C ARG A 33 7.38 9.51 -6.14
N ASN A 34 6.92 9.27 -7.35
CA ASN A 34 5.66 9.86 -7.86
C ASN A 34 4.45 9.04 -7.40
N LEU A 35 4.15 9.16 -6.12
CA LEU A 35 3.10 8.44 -5.42
C LEU A 35 2.02 9.38 -4.88
N GLU A 36 0.81 8.91 -4.88
CA GLU A 36 -0.32 9.39 -4.10
C GLU A 36 -0.66 8.29 -3.09
N ILE A 37 -0.65 8.62 -1.80
CA ILE A 37 -0.85 7.64 -0.73
C ILE A 37 -2.15 7.96 -0.03
N LEU A 38 -3.13 7.08 -0.16
CA LEU A 38 -4.48 7.26 0.37
C LEU A 38 -4.67 6.36 1.59
N LEU A 39 -4.66 6.96 2.77
CA LEU A 39 -5.00 6.29 4.02
C LEU A 39 -6.52 6.38 4.20
N VAL A 40 -7.20 5.25 4.12
CA VAL A 40 -8.65 5.19 4.28
C VAL A 40 -8.97 4.67 5.67
N ASP A 41 -9.23 5.58 6.58
CA ASP A 41 -9.69 5.26 7.93
C ASP A 41 -11.16 4.81 7.90
N ASP A 42 -11.36 3.52 8.07
CA ASP A 42 -12.68 2.88 8.03
C ASP A 42 -13.40 2.92 9.39
N GLY A 43 -13.39 4.08 10.02
CA GLY A 43 -14.05 4.28 11.31
C GLY A 43 -13.35 3.54 12.44
N SER A 44 -12.01 3.52 12.44
CA SER A 44 -11.23 2.84 13.46
C SER A 44 -11.47 3.45 14.86
N PRO A 45 -11.77 2.63 15.90
CA PRO A 45 -12.04 3.14 17.23
C PRO A 45 -10.78 3.39 18.07
N ASP A 46 -9.61 3.02 17.57
CA ASP A 46 -8.31 3.16 18.21
C ASP A 46 -7.60 4.48 17.81
N ASP A 47 -6.27 4.56 17.93
CA ASP A 47 -5.49 5.74 17.58
C ASP A 47 -5.25 5.91 16.08
N CYS A 48 -5.68 4.97 15.23
CA CYS A 48 -5.45 5.05 13.79
C CYS A 48 -5.91 6.34 13.13
N PRO A 49 -7.08 6.92 13.44
CA PRO A 49 -7.50 8.19 12.82
C PRO A 49 -6.49 9.31 13.04
N ALA A 50 -6.00 9.48 14.26
CA ALA A 50 -4.99 10.49 14.60
C ALA A 50 -3.63 10.17 13.95
N MET A 51 -3.25 8.91 13.87
CA MET A 51 -2.02 8.48 13.21
C MET A 51 -2.05 8.79 11.72
N CYS A 52 -3.18 8.55 11.07
CA CYS A 52 -3.37 8.90 9.65
C CYS A 52 -3.17 10.41 9.43
N ASP A 53 -3.81 11.24 10.24
CA ASP A 53 -3.69 12.70 10.15
C ASP A 53 -2.25 13.17 10.38
N ALA A 54 -1.53 12.54 11.30
CA ALA A 54 -0.11 12.82 11.55
C ALA A 54 0.74 12.51 10.31
N TRP A 55 0.48 11.43 9.60
CA TRP A 55 1.19 11.10 8.37
C TRP A 55 0.91 12.12 7.25
N ALA A 56 -0.32 12.57 7.11
CA ALA A 56 -0.67 13.62 6.15
C ALA A 56 0.08 14.93 6.42
N THR A 57 0.39 15.23 7.67
CA THR A 57 1.19 16.41 8.05
C THR A 57 2.68 16.23 7.70
N ARG A 58 3.20 15.00 7.77
CA ARG A 58 4.63 14.70 7.54
C ARG A 58 5.00 14.60 6.05
N ASP A 59 4.08 14.08 5.23
CA ASP A 59 4.36 13.86 3.81
C ASP A 59 3.20 14.40 2.97
N PRO A 60 3.47 15.37 2.06
CA PRO A 60 2.42 16.00 1.24
C PRO A 60 1.76 15.06 0.23
N ARG A 61 2.35 13.89 -0.03
CA ARG A 61 1.76 12.86 -0.89
C ARG A 61 0.69 12.04 -0.19
N VAL A 62 0.62 12.11 1.15
CA VAL A 62 -0.35 11.37 1.97
C VAL A 62 -1.63 12.18 2.09
N ARG A 63 -2.74 11.55 1.75
CA ARG A 63 -4.09 12.05 1.95
C ARG A 63 -4.89 11.07 2.79
N VAL A 64 -5.79 11.58 3.62
CA VAL A 64 -6.61 10.77 4.52
C VAL A 64 -8.08 10.89 4.13
N VAL A 65 -8.76 9.76 4.12
CA VAL A 65 -10.22 9.68 4.01
C VAL A 65 -10.73 9.06 5.31
N HIS A 66 -11.47 9.84 6.09
CA HIS A 66 -12.20 9.34 7.25
C HIS A 66 -13.62 8.99 6.87
N LYS A 67 -14.07 7.78 7.20
CA LYS A 67 -15.40 7.31 6.85
C LYS A 67 -16.00 6.43 7.96
N PRO A 68 -17.32 6.29 8.04
CA PRO A 68 -17.94 5.31 8.91
C PRO A 68 -17.49 3.89 8.55
N ASN A 69 -17.37 3.01 9.55
CA ASN A 69 -17.00 1.62 9.31
C ASN A 69 -17.97 0.95 8.33
N GLY A 70 -17.42 0.40 7.25
CA GLY A 70 -18.18 -0.28 6.21
C GLY A 70 -17.50 -1.58 5.73
N GLY A 71 -16.33 -1.90 6.27
CA GLY A 71 -15.56 -3.07 5.91
C GLY A 71 -14.49 -2.81 4.87
N LEU A 72 -13.66 -3.83 4.63
CA LEU A 72 -12.45 -3.74 3.80
C LEU A 72 -12.78 -3.35 2.34
N SER A 73 -13.77 -3.98 1.74
CA SER A 73 -14.15 -3.69 0.35
C SER A 73 -14.68 -2.27 0.20
N ASP A 74 -15.47 -1.81 1.15
CA ASP A 74 -15.98 -0.45 1.17
C ASP A 74 -14.86 0.59 1.32
N ALA A 75 -13.89 0.32 2.19
CA ALA A 75 -12.71 1.16 2.36
C ALA A 75 -11.86 1.23 1.08
N ARG A 76 -11.63 0.10 0.43
CA ARG A 76 -10.93 0.06 -0.88
C ARG A 76 -11.67 0.86 -1.94
N ASN A 77 -12.99 0.72 -2.02
CA ASN A 77 -13.81 1.49 -2.96
C ASN A 77 -13.76 3.00 -2.68
N ALA A 78 -13.75 3.40 -1.42
CA ALA A 78 -13.59 4.80 -1.04
C ALA A 78 -12.23 5.35 -1.50
N GLY A 79 -11.17 4.55 -1.38
CA GLY A 79 -9.85 4.90 -1.89
C GLY A 79 -9.83 5.03 -3.42
N ILE A 80 -10.42 4.08 -4.13
CA ILE A 80 -10.54 4.13 -5.60
C ILE A 80 -11.25 5.40 -6.05
N ALA A 81 -12.31 5.80 -5.37
CA ALA A 81 -13.06 7.00 -5.70
C ALA A 81 -12.22 8.29 -5.59
N GLN A 82 -11.19 8.30 -4.76
CA GLN A 82 -10.30 9.43 -4.54
C GLN A 82 -8.99 9.33 -5.34
N ALA A 83 -8.66 8.15 -5.87
CA ALA A 83 -7.41 7.91 -6.58
C ALA A 83 -7.36 8.65 -7.92
N THR A 84 -6.24 9.27 -8.22
CA THR A 84 -6.00 10.02 -9.46
C THR A 84 -4.84 9.46 -10.28
N GLY A 85 -4.14 8.45 -9.76
CA GLY A 85 -3.00 7.83 -10.43
C GLY A 85 -3.38 6.99 -11.65
N SER A 86 -2.40 6.75 -12.50
CA SER A 86 -2.54 5.86 -13.66
C SER A 86 -2.57 4.38 -13.27
N TYR A 87 -2.01 4.05 -12.13
CA TYR A 87 -1.97 2.70 -11.55
C TYR A 87 -2.38 2.74 -10.10
N ILE A 88 -2.94 1.63 -9.64
CA ILE A 88 -3.37 1.46 -8.25
C ILE A 88 -2.67 0.24 -7.64
N TYR A 89 -2.20 0.40 -6.43
CA TYR A 89 -1.75 -0.68 -5.56
C TYR A 89 -2.52 -0.63 -4.24
N PHE A 90 -3.06 -1.78 -3.82
CA PHE A 90 -3.69 -1.93 -2.51
C PHE A 90 -2.69 -2.53 -1.53
N ALA A 91 -2.30 -1.76 -0.52
CA ALA A 91 -1.45 -2.23 0.55
C ALA A 91 -2.29 -2.50 1.80
N ASP A 92 -2.10 -3.66 2.41
CA ASP A 92 -2.72 -3.95 3.70
C ASP A 92 -1.96 -3.23 4.81
N SER A 93 -2.69 -2.62 5.72
CA SER A 93 -2.12 -1.70 6.73
C SER A 93 -1.29 -2.39 7.83
N ASP A 94 -1.31 -3.70 7.90
CA ASP A 94 -0.48 -4.54 8.77
C ASP A 94 0.73 -5.16 8.04
N ASP A 95 0.92 -4.84 6.77
CA ASP A 95 2.04 -5.31 5.95
C ASP A 95 3.07 -4.21 5.73
N THR A 96 4.27 -4.60 5.32
CA THR A 96 5.31 -3.71 4.82
C THR A 96 5.68 -4.08 3.39
N VAL A 97 6.22 -3.13 2.64
CA VAL A 97 6.61 -3.33 1.26
C VAL A 97 8.12 -3.13 1.08
N ALA A 98 8.72 -3.90 0.18
CA ALA A 98 10.13 -3.76 -0.14
C ALA A 98 10.40 -2.37 -0.74
N PRO A 99 11.58 -1.77 -0.47
CA PRO A 99 11.89 -0.40 -0.89
C PRO A 99 11.76 -0.13 -2.39
N THR A 100 11.94 -1.13 -3.23
CA THR A 100 11.92 -1.03 -4.69
C THR A 100 10.66 -1.60 -5.33
N LEU A 101 9.65 -1.96 -4.54
CA LEU A 101 8.46 -2.68 -5.04
C LEU A 101 7.80 -1.94 -6.22
N VAL A 102 7.50 -0.67 -6.05
CA VAL A 102 6.76 0.10 -7.08
C VAL A 102 7.61 0.26 -8.33
N GLU A 103 8.88 0.60 -8.17
CA GLU A 103 9.83 0.74 -9.29
C GLU A 103 9.98 -0.57 -10.07
N ASP A 104 10.16 -1.68 -9.37
CA ASP A 104 10.32 -3.00 -9.99
C ASP A 104 9.04 -3.42 -10.73
N CYS A 105 7.88 -3.19 -10.15
CA CYS A 105 6.60 -3.49 -10.80
C CYS A 105 6.39 -2.65 -12.06
N LEU A 106 6.68 -1.36 -12.02
CA LEU A 106 6.56 -0.49 -13.19
C LEU A 106 7.54 -0.88 -14.30
N ASN A 107 8.77 -1.23 -13.95
CA ASN A 107 9.75 -1.73 -14.93
C ASN A 107 9.27 -3.02 -15.59
N ALA A 108 8.72 -3.95 -14.82
CA ALA A 108 8.14 -5.18 -15.36
C ALA A 108 6.97 -4.90 -16.30
N MET A 109 6.07 -3.99 -15.93
CA MET A 109 4.94 -3.61 -16.78
C MET A 109 5.39 -3.01 -18.12
N ARG A 110 6.42 -2.20 -18.12
CA ARG A 110 6.99 -1.62 -19.34
C ARG A 110 7.68 -2.66 -20.20
N GLU A 111 8.48 -3.53 -19.59
CA GLU A 111 9.23 -4.58 -20.31
C GLU A 111 8.31 -5.55 -21.02
N TYR A 112 7.20 -5.95 -20.37
CA TYR A 112 6.27 -6.95 -20.91
C TYR A 112 4.98 -6.36 -21.49
N ASP A 113 4.88 -5.02 -21.57
CA ASP A 113 3.66 -4.32 -22.00
C ASP A 113 2.41 -4.83 -21.26
N ALA A 114 2.53 -4.96 -19.94
CA ALA A 114 1.52 -5.54 -19.09
C ALA A 114 0.65 -4.47 -18.40
N ASP A 115 -0.61 -4.79 -18.18
CA ASP A 115 -1.54 -3.94 -17.43
C ASP A 115 -1.61 -4.31 -15.94
N LEU A 116 -1.13 -5.50 -15.59
CA LEU A 116 -1.16 -6.04 -14.24
C LEU A 116 0.15 -6.77 -13.92
N VAL A 117 0.70 -6.52 -12.75
CA VAL A 117 1.82 -7.27 -12.20
C VAL A 117 1.38 -7.95 -10.92
N MET A 118 1.65 -9.23 -10.83
CA MET A 118 1.51 -10.01 -9.60
C MET A 118 2.89 -10.32 -9.04
N PHE A 119 3.04 -10.20 -7.74
CA PHE A 119 4.31 -10.47 -7.06
C PHE A 119 4.09 -11.32 -5.82
N GLN A 120 5.16 -11.93 -5.35
CA GLN A 120 5.14 -12.78 -4.16
C GLN A 120 5.32 -11.94 -2.90
N PHE A 121 4.91 -12.50 -1.78
CA PHE A 121 5.12 -11.94 -0.46
C PHE A 121 5.71 -13.00 0.46
N ASP A 122 6.47 -12.54 1.44
CA ASP A 122 6.98 -13.36 2.52
C ASP A 122 6.17 -13.10 3.78
N THR A 123 5.93 -14.15 4.54
CA THR A 123 5.34 -14.02 5.86
C THR A 123 6.45 -13.86 6.89
N ILE A 124 6.41 -12.80 7.67
CA ILE A 124 7.37 -12.54 8.75
C ILE A 124 6.73 -12.79 10.11
N SER A 125 7.51 -13.25 11.06
CA SER A 125 7.08 -13.37 12.45
C SER A 125 7.21 -12.01 13.17
N GLU A 126 6.61 -11.90 14.36
CA GLU A 126 6.74 -10.70 15.20
C GLU A 126 8.20 -10.31 15.50
N ASN A 127 9.14 -11.23 15.31
CA ASN A 127 10.58 -11.02 15.52
C ASN A 127 11.36 -10.76 14.20
N ASP A 128 10.68 -10.31 13.16
CA ASP A 128 11.27 -10.01 11.82
C ASP A 128 12.01 -11.20 11.17
N LYS A 129 11.67 -12.42 11.57
CA LYS A 129 12.23 -13.61 10.92
C LYS A 129 11.25 -14.13 9.88
N PRO A 130 11.71 -14.38 8.63
CA PRO A 130 10.88 -15.03 7.63
C PRO A 130 10.36 -16.37 8.17
N LEU A 131 9.04 -16.53 8.14
CA LEU A 131 8.44 -17.84 8.36
C LEU A 131 8.69 -18.63 7.08
N LEU A 132 9.26 -19.83 7.21
CA LEU A 132 9.44 -20.73 6.08
C LEU A 132 8.07 -20.98 5.44
N SER A 133 7.80 -20.31 4.32
CA SER A 133 6.58 -20.56 3.58
C SER A 133 6.71 -21.91 2.90
N SER A 134 5.76 -22.79 3.14
CA SER A 134 5.64 -24.07 2.46
C SER A 134 5.11 -23.93 1.03
N TYR A 135 4.98 -22.72 0.52
CA TYR A 135 4.58 -22.47 -0.84
C TYR A 135 5.76 -22.66 -1.78
N ARG A 136 5.83 -23.85 -2.36
CA ARG A 136 6.65 -24.05 -3.54
C ARG A 136 5.96 -23.40 -4.73
N HIS A 137 6.72 -22.67 -5.48
CA HIS A 137 6.38 -22.23 -6.83
C HIS A 137 5.84 -23.43 -7.60
N ASN A 138 4.58 -23.38 -7.99
CA ASN A 138 4.15 -24.17 -9.13
C ASN A 138 4.41 -23.29 -10.34
N ASP A 139 5.46 -23.62 -11.07
CA ASP A 139 5.67 -23.06 -12.39
C ASP A 139 4.42 -23.37 -13.22
N PHE A 140 3.71 -22.33 -13.59
CA PHE A 140 2.71 -22.45 -14.64
C PHE A 140 3.48 -22.41 -15.94
N ASP A 141 3.69 -23.60 -16.53
CA ASP A 141 4.09 -23.74 -17.91
C ASP A 141 2.96 -23.30 -18.84
#